data_b7713ece15e3d4fefe50009cab039e9c
#
_entry.id   b7713ece15e3d4fefe50009cab039e9c
#
_cell.length_a   1.000
_cell.length_b   1.000
_cell.length_c   1.000
_cell.angle_alpha   90.00
_cell.angle_beta   90.00
_cell.angle_gamma   90.00
#
_symmetry.space_group_name_H-M   'P 1'
#
loop_
_entity.id
_entity.type
_entity.pdbx_description
1 polymer ?
#
loop_
_entity_poly.entity_id
_entity_poly.type
_entity_poly.pdbx_seq_one_letter_code
_entity_poly.pdbx_strand_id
1 'polypeptide(L)'
;MNDLVVTSRPGKTTRAAIIAAAVVFVVFLIVAIVMPHANAGAHFSWKDQVSTGVLGVILAGFILVLTRPRLRADASGVHIRNHWGPYKTIPWDVIVGVEFPKGRRFARLVLPADETIALLAVQRADREHAVAVMRDLRELLAQSR
;
A
#
# COMPACT_ATOMS: atom_id res chain seq x y z
N MET A 1 -14.52 3.15 28.79
CA MET A 1 -14.56 3.48 27.35
C MET A 1 -13.38 2.79 26.72
N ASN A 2 -13.65 1.69 26.01
CA ASN A 2 -12.56 1.02 25.28
C ASN A 2 -12.31 1.82 23.99
N ASP A 3 -11.23 2.59 23.97
CA ASP A 3 -10.75 3.23 22.77
C ASP A 3 -10.18 2.16 21.84
N LEU A 4 -11.08 1.43 21.17
CA LEU A 4 -10.68 0.47 20.14
C LEU A 4 -10.08 1.26 18.98
N VAL A 5 -8.77 1.22 18.87
CA VAL A 5 -8.05 1.77 17.72
C VAL A 5 -7.66 0.61 16.82
N VAL A 6 -8.29 0.53 15.66
CA VAL A 6 -7.99 -0.47 14.64
C VAL A 6 -6.96 0.10 13.68
N THR A 7 -5.82 -0.58 13.55
CA THR A 7 -4.77 -0.19 12.60
C THR A 7 -4.48 -1.34 11.66
N SER A 8 -4.49 -1.09 10.36
CA SER A 8 -4.15 -2.11 9.35
C SER A 8 -3.15 -1.60 8.33
N ARG A 9 -2.23 -2.51 7.95
CA ARG A 9 -1.29 -2.34 6.84
C ARG A 9 -1.25 -3.63 6.03
N PRO A 10 -1.10 -3.56 4.71
CA PRO A 10 -1.03 -4.74 3.86
C PRO A 10 0.30 -5.47 4.08
N GLY A 11 0.31 -6.50 4.93
CA GLY A 11 1.54 -7.17 5.36
C GLY A 11 2.26 -7.90 4.21
N LYS A 12 1.53 -8.72 3.45
CA LYS A 12 2.11 -9.50 2.34
C LYS A 12 2.53 -8.63 1.18
N THR A 13 1.70 -7.65 0.80
CA THR A 13 2.02 -6.70 -0.28
C THR A 13 3.22 -5.84 0.08
N THR A 14 3.33 -5.40 1.33
CA THR A 14 4.49 -4.64 1.81
C THR A 14 5.79 -5.46 1.70
N ARG A 15 5.78 -6.71 2.18
CA ARG A 15 6.96 -7.59 2.07
C ARG A 15 7.34 -7.86 0.63
N ALA A 16 6.37 -8.18 -0.22
CA ALA A 16 6.62 -8.42 -1.65
C ALA A 16 7.17 -7.15 -2.34
N ALA A 17 6.63 -5.98 -2.04
CA ALA A 17 7.12 -4.71 -2.60
C ALA A 17 8.55 -4.38 -2.15
N ILE A 18 8.90 -4.64 -0.89
CA ILE A 18 10.27 -4.42 -0.39
C ILE A 18 11.25 -5.37 -1.11
N ILE A 19 10.90 -6.65 -1.23
CA ILE A 19 11.73 -7.62 -1.94
C ILE A 19 11.90 -7.22 -3.40
N ALA A 20 10.80 -6.87 -4.08
CA ALA A 20 10.83 -6.45 -5.48
C ALA A 20 11.68 -5.18 -5.68
N ALA A 21 11.55 -4.18 -4.80
CA ALA A 21 12.35 -2.97 -4.84
C ALA A 21 13.85 -3.27 -4.64
N ALA A 22 14.18 -4.15 -3.70
CA ALA A 22 15.56 -4.56 -3.46
C ALA A 22 16.15 -5.30 -4.66
N VAL A 23 15.39 -6.22 -5.29
CA VAL A 23 15.83 -6.93 -6.50
C VAL A 23 16.07 -5.96 -7.64
N VAL A 24 15.13 -5.05 -7.90
CA VAL A 24 15.28 -4.03 -8.96
C VAL A 24 16.51 -3.16 -8.70
N PHE A 25 16.70 -2.69 -7.48
CA PHE A 25 17.86 -1.88 -7.12
C PHE A 25 19.17 -2.63 -7.35
N VAL A 26 19.26 -3.87 -6.88
CA VAL A 26 20.47 -4.71 -7.05
C VAL A 26 20.76 -4.99 -8.52
N VAL A 27 19.75 -5.30 -9.33
CA VAL A 27 19.92 -5.52 -10.77
C VAL A 27 20.49 -4.28 -11.45
N PHE A 28 19.91 -3.10 -11.20
CA PHE A 28 20.40 -1.85 -11.78
C PHE A 28 21.80 -1.49 -11.28
N LEU A 29 22.12 -1.78 -10.02
CA LEU A 29 23.46 -1.59 -9.48
C LEU A 29 24.49 -2.49 -10.19
N ILE A 30 24.16 -3.77 -10.37
CA ILE A 30 25.02 -4.71 -11.10
C ILE A 30 25.23 -4.23 -12.53
N VAL A 31 24.16 -3.84 -13.22
CA VAL A 31 24.24 -3.31 -14.59
C VAL A 31 25.15 -2.07 -14.64
N ALA A 32 24.99 -1.13 -13.74
CA ALA A 32 25.82 0.08 -13.68
C ALA A 32 27.30 -0.23 -13.46
N ILE A 33 27.64 -1.27 -12.67
CA ILE A 33 29.00 -1.68 -12.40
C ILE A 33 29.60 -2.47 -13.58
N VAL A 34 28.83 -3.36 -14.20
CA VAL A 34 29.32 -4.26 -15.27
C VAL A 34 29.36 -3.55 -16.62
N MET A 35 28.49 -2.59 -16.87
CA MET A 35 28.36 -1.87 -18.14
C MET A 35 29.69 -1.35 -18.72
N PRO A 36 30.60 -0.74 -17.93
CA PRO A 36 31.90 -0.28 -18.46
C PRO A 36 32.87 -1.41 -18.87
N HIS A 37 32.67 -2.60 -18.31
CA HIS A 37 33.52 -3.77 -18.57
C HIS A 37 33.00 -4.63 -19.74
N ALA A 38 31.82 -4.34 -20.25
CA ALA A 38 31.24 -5.00 -21.40
C ALA A 38 31.89 -4.45 -22.68
N ASN A 39 32.80 -5.22 -23.29
CA ASN A 39 33.48 -4.88 -24.55
C ASN A 39 32.53 -4.96 -25.76
N ALA A 40 31.50 -4.13 -25.77
CA ALA A 40 30.47 -4.10 -26.80
C ALA A 40 30.72 -3.00 -27.87
N GLY A 41 31.93 -2.47 -27.98
CA GLY A 41 32.25 -1.43 -28.95
C GLY A 41 31.67 -0.05 -28.67
N ALA A 42 30.87 0.11 -27.62
CA ALA A 42 30.33 1.37 -27.18
C ALA A 42 31.18 1.98 -26.04
N HIS A 43 31.50 3.25 -26.14
CA HIS A 43 32.17 3.97 -25.06
C HIS A 43 31.16 4.39 -24.00
N PHE A 44 31.06 3.59 -22.93
CA PHE A 44 30.24 3.97 -21.77
C PHE A 44 30.97 5.00 -20.91
N SER A 45 30.31 6.10 -20.67
CA SER A 45 30.79 7.19 -19.81
C SER A 45 30.37 6.94 -18.36
N TRP A 46 31.08 7.50 -17.40
CA TRP A 46 30.66 7.54 -16.01
C TRP A 46 29.23 8.12 -15.83
N LYS A 47 28.80 9.02 -16.75
CA LYS A 47 27.44 9.57 -16.77
C LYS A 47 26.39 8.48 -17.02
N ASP A 48 26.68 7.50 -17.85
CA ASP A 48 25.76 6.40 -18.14
C ASP A 48 25.59 5.48 -16.94
N GLN A 49 26.69 5.26 -16.19
CA GLN A 49 26.63 4.51 -14.92
C GLN A 49 25.76 5.22 -13.89
N VAL A 50 25.97 6.52 -13.69
CA VAL A 50 25.20 7.33 -12.74
C VAL A 50 23.73 7.35 -13.17
N SER A 51 23.44 7.56 -14.45
CA SER A 51 22.06 7.58 -14.96
C SER A 51 21.35 6.25 -14.73
N THR A 52 22.04 5.13 -14.97
CA THR A 52 21.50 3.79 -14.72
C THR A 52 21.24 3.55 -13.24
N GLY A 53 22.17 3.94 -12.37
CA GLY A 53 21.98 3.86 -10.92
C GLY A 53 20.82 4.70 -10.42
N VAL A 54 20.71 5.94 -10.88
CA VAL A 54 19.59 6.85 -10.55
C VAL A 54 18.27 6.27 -11.01
N LEU A 55 18.20 5.71 -12.23
CA LEU A 55 16.99 5.06 -12.73
C LEU A 55 16.58 3.89 -11.82
N GLY A 56 17.54 3.06 -11.38
CA GLY A 56 17.29 1.97 -10.44
C GLY A 56 16.70 2.46 -9.11
N VAL A 57 17.23 3.55 -8.56
CA VAL A 57 16.71 4.18 -7.32
C VAL A 57 15.28 4.69 -7.52
N ILE A 58 15.00 5.37 -8.64
CA ILE A 58 13.66 5.88 -8.96
C ILE A 58 12.66 4.73 -9.06
N LEU A 59 12.99 3.68 -9.81
CA LEU A 59 12.10 2.52 -9.98
C LEU A 59 11.86 1.79 -8.66
N ALA A 60 12.90 1.56 -7.86
CA ALA A 60 12.76 0.98 -6.53
C ALA A 60 11.88 1.85 -5.62
N GLY A 61 12.05 3.18 -5.68
CA GLY A 61 11.22 4.14 -4.97
C GLY A 61 9.74 4.07 -5.37
N PHE A 62 9.43 3.97 -6.65
CA PHE A 62 8.05 3.76 -7.12
C PHE A 62 7.44 2.46 -6.59
N ILE A 63 8.20 1.37 -6.58
CA ILE A 63 7.73 0.10 -6.01
C ILE A 63 7.43 0.26 -4.52
N LEU A 64 8.28 0.98 -3.78
CA LEU A 64 8.07 1.22 -2.35
C LEU A 64 6.83 2.05 -2.04
N VAL A 65 6.32 2.84 -2.99
CA VAL A 65 5.02 3.53 -2.82
C VAL A 65 3.88 2.54 -2.56
N LEU A 66 3.97 1.30 -3.07
CA LEU A 66 2.99 0.24 -2.81
C LEU A 66 2.90 -0.17 -1.33
N THR A 67 3.89 0.19 -0.51
CA THR A 67 3.90 -0.06 0.95
C THR A 67 3.12 1.01 1.74
N ARG A 68 2.70 2.10 1.10
CA ARG A 68 2.09 3.26 1.75
C ARG A 68 0.66 3.09 2.28
N PRO A 69 -0.21 2.21 1.71
CA PRO A 69 -1.58 2.10 2.19
C PRO A 69 -1.64 1.82 3.70
N ARG A 70 -2.42 2.62 4.41
CA ARG A 70 -2.66 2.49 5.85
C ARG A 70 -4.11 2.78 6.15
N LEU A 71 -4.64 2.03 7.11
CA LEU A 71 -5.94 2.24 7.69
C LEU A 71 -5.76 2.47 9.19
N ARG A 72 -6.44 3.46 9.72
CA ARG A 72 -6.65 3.64 11.15
C ARG A 72 -8.12 3.97 11.36
N ALA A 73 -8.77 3.28 12.28
CA ALA A 73 -10.13 3.58 12.68
C ALA A 73 -10.16 3.76 14.19
N ASP A 74 -10.82 4.80 14.63
CA ASP A 74 -11.01 5.15 16.03
C ASP A 74 -12.43 5.72 16.24
N ALA A 75 -12.72 6.21 17.42
CA ALA A 75 -14.05 6.76 17.77
C ALA A 75 -14.50 7.92 16.86
N SER A 76 -13.57 8.66 16.24
CA SER A 76 -13.87 9.82 15.39
C SER A 76 -14.19 9.43 13.94
N GLY A 77 -13.80 8.24 13.49
CA GLY A 77 -14.03 7.79 12.12
C GLY A 77 -12.94 6.87 11.58
N VAL A 78 -12.97 6.69 10.27
CA VAL A 78 -12.02 5.87 9.53
C VAL A 78 -11.04 6.78 8.78
N HIS A 79 -9.77 6.67 9.12
CA HIS A 79 -8.67 7.41 8.50
C HIS A 79 -7.98 6.51 7.49
N ILE A 80 -8.11 6.84 6.22
CA ILE A 80 -7.57 6.05 5.12
C ILE A 80 -6.43 6.80 4.46
N ARG A 81 -5.31 6.10 4.25
CA ARG A 81 -4.23 6.56 3.39
C ARG A 81 -4.01 5.53 2.29
N ASN A 82 -4.28 5.92 1.06
CA ASN A 82 -3.97 5.15 -0.12
C ASN A 82 -2.54 5.44 -0.61
N HIS A 83 -2.15 4.95 -1.80
CA HIS A 83 -0.81 5.12 -2.36
C HIS A 83 -0.40 6.59 -2.50
N TRP A 84 -1.34 7.44 -2.93
CA TRP A 84 -1.12 8.84 -3.24
C TRP A 84 -2.00 9.72 -2.34
N GLY A 85 -1.42 10.77 -1.79
CA GLY A 85 -2.15 11.78 -1.05
C GLY A 85 -2.10 11.67 0.48
N PRO A 86 -2.72 12.64 1.16
CA PRO A 86 -2.84 12.70 2.62
C PRO A 86 -3.82 11.67 3.16
N TYR A 87 -3.94 11.59 4.48
CA TYR A 87 -5.02 10.86 5.13
C TYR A 87 -6.37 11.48 4.78
N LYS A 88 -7.32 10.65 4.37
CA LYS A 88 -8.72 11.01 4.22
C LYS A 88 -9.47 10.46 5.42
N THR A 89 -10.11 11.33 6.18
CA THR A 89 -10.95 10.96 7.32
C THR A 89 -12.41 10.88 6.87
N ILE A 90 -13.05 9.78 7.22
CA ILE A 90 -14.47 9.53 6.92
C ILE A 90 -15.15 9.29 8.26
N PRO A 91 -16.01 10.21 8.70
CA PRO A 91 -16.76 10.05 9.94
C PRO A 91 -17.73 8.86 9.87
N TRP A 92 -18.03 8.26 11.03
CA TRP A 92 -18.89 7.07 11.08
C TRP A 92 -20.34 7.33 10.66
N ASP A 93 -20.84 8.54 10.83
CA ASP A 93 -22.20 8.95 10.47
C ASP A 93 -22.49 8.88 8.98
N VAL A 94 -21.45 9.01 8.13
CA VAL A 94 -21.59 8.86 6.67
C VAL A 94 -21.28 7.44 6.18
N ILE A 95 -20.85 6.52 7.04
CA ILE A 95 -20.54 5.14 6.64
C ILE A 95 -21.80 4.28 6.79
N VAL A 96 -22.32 3.81 5.66
CA VAL A 96 -23.49 2.90 5.63
C VAL A 96 -23.08 1.47 5.99
N GLY A 97 -21.91 1.04 5.55
CA GLY A 97 -21.43 -0.31 5.84
C GLY A 97 -19.98 -0.54 5.48
N VAL A 98 -19.46 -1.68 5.95
CA VAL A 98 -18.12 -2.17 5.63
C VAL A 98 -18.25 -3.53 4.97
N GLU A 99 -17.79 -3.65 3.73
CA GLU A 99 -17.98 -4.86 2.93
C GLU A 99 -16.65 -5.42 2.41
N PHE A 100 -16.63 -6.73 2.28
CA PHE A 100 -15.58 -7.44 1.53
C PHE A 100 -16.24 -8.22 0.39
N PRO A 101 -16.39 -7.63 -0.81
CA PRO A 101 -17.12 -8.27 -1.90
C PRO A 101 -16.42 -9.55 -2.36
N LYS A 102 -17.22 -10.58 -2.67
CA LYS A 102 -16.71 -11.84 -3.24
C LYS A 102 -15.95 -11.56 -4.54
N GLY A 103 -14.78 -12.15 -4.71
CA GLY A 103 -13.94 -11.97 -5.90
C GLY A 103 -13.10 -10.71 -5.95
N ARG A 104 -13.27 -9.76 -5.04
CA ARG A 104 -12.43 -8.55 -4.96
C ARG A 104 -11.20 -8.75 -4.09
N ARG A 105 -10.17 -7.96 -4.36
CA ARG A 105 -8.89 -8.03 -3.63
C ARG A 105 -8.87 -7.20 -2.35
N PHE A 106 -9.75 -6.19 -2.26
CA PHE A 106 -9.78 -5.20 -1.19
C PHE A 106 -11.16 -5.10 -0.58
N ALA A 107 -11.21 -4.80 0.72
CA ALA A 107 -12.41 -4.36 1.39
C ALA A 107 -12.84 -2.97 0.89
N ARG A 108 -14.09 -2.58 1.17
CA ARG A 108 -14.60 -1.25 0.84
C ARG A 108 -15.52 -0.71 1.95
N LEU A 109 -15.51 0.59 2.11
CA LEU A 109 -16.56 1.30 2.81
C LEU A 109 -17.69 1.60 1.83
N VAL A 110 -18.91 1.42 2.29
CA VAL A 110 -20.12 1.80 1.55
C VAL A 110 -20.63 3.12 2.15
N LEU A 111 -20.84 4.09 1.30
CA LEU A 111 -21.34 5.42 1.61
C LEU A 111 -22.76 5.59 1.03
N PRO A 112 -23.50 6.65 1.40
CA PRO A 112 -24.79 6.95 0.79
C PRO A 112 -24.71 7.06 -0.74
N ALA A 113 -25.83 6.80 -1.42
CA ALA A 113 -25.92 6.77 -2.88
C ALA A 113 -25.01 5.71 -3.56
N ASP A 114 -24.78 4.57 -2.89
CA ASP A 114 -23.94 3.47 -3.39
C ASP A 114 -22.48 3.85 -3.73
N GLU A 115 -22.02 4.99 -3.22
CA GLU A 115 -20.61 5.34 -3.31
C GLU A 115 -19.76 4.36 -2.50
N THR A 116 -18.59 4.02 -3.02
CA THR A 116 -17.69 3.10 -2.33
C THR A 116 -16.25 3.61 -2.30
N ILE A 117 -15.59 3.42 -1.15
CA ILE A 117 -14.17 3.75 -0.99
C ILE A 117 -13.39 2.47 -0.73
N ALA A 118 -12.42 2.15 -1.60
CA ALA A 118 -11.58 0.98 -1.42
C ALA A 118 -10.62 1.15 -0.24
N LEU A 119 -10.58 0.14 0.63
CA LEU A 119 -9.65 0.02 1.75
C LEU A 119 -8.42 -0.77 1.30
N LEU A 120 -7.46 -0.10 0.66
CA LEU A 120 -6.26 -0.76 0.11
C LEU A 120 -5.36 -1.39 1.20
N ALA A 121 -5.53 -0.99 2.45
CA ALA A 121 -4.84 -1.57 3.59
C ALA A 121 -5.43 -2.91 4.06
N VAL A 122 -6.67 -3.26 3.64
CA VAL A 122 -7.36 -4.51 4.01
C VAL A 122 -7.48 -5.39 2.78
N GLN A 123 -6.56 -6.34 2.66
CA GLN A 123 -6.41 -7.16 1.46
C GLN A 123 -6.77 -8.62 1.71
N ARG A 124 -7.40 -9.27 0.73
CA ARG A 124 -7.69 -10.71 0.76
C ARG A 124 -6.43 -11.57 0.96
N ALA A 125 -5.29 -11.09 0.49
CA ALA A 125 -4.02 -11.78 0.64
C ALA A 125 -3.60 -11.96 2.11
N ASP A 126 -4.02 -11.04 3.00
CA ASP A 126 -3.69 -11.07 4.42
C ASP A 126 -4.64 -11.97 5.25
N ARG A 127 -5.58 -12.68 4.59
CA ARG A 127 -6.47 -13.70 5.16
C ARG A 127 -7.03 -13.36 6.55
N GLU A 128 -6.49 -14.00 7.60
CA GLU A 128 -6.96 -13.86 9.00
C GLU A 128 -6.87 -12.43 9.51
N HIS A 129 -5.80 -11.70 9.16
CA HIS A 129 -5.67 -10.30 9.52
C HIS A 129 -6.78 -9.44 8.89
N ALA A 130 -7.11 -9.69 7.62
CA ALA A 130 -8.20 -8.97 6.96
C ALA A 130 -9.56 -9.26 7.61
N VAL A 131 -9.80 -10.52 8.04
CA VAL A 131 -11.03 -10.91 8.74
C VAL A 131 -11.12 -10.22 10.10
N ALA A 132 -10.03 -10.19 10.87
CA ALA A 132 -9.99 -9.52 12.16
C ALA A 132 -10.30 -8.02 12.02
N VAL A 133 -9.61 -7.33 11.10
CA VAL A 133 -9.83 -5.90 10.83
C VAL A 133 -11.28 -5.62 10.39
N MET A 134 -11.85 -6.48 9.56
CA MET A 134 -13.24 -6.34 9.11
C MET A 134 -14.23 -6.49 10.25
N ARG A 135 -13.97 -7.41 11.18
CA ARG A 135 -14.80 -7.59 12.38
C ARG A 135 -14.73 -6.35 13.27
N ASP A 136 -13.52 -5.89 13.55
CA ASP A 136 -13.28 -4.76 14.44
C ASP A 136 -13.86 -3.45 13.85
N LEU A 137 -13.77 -3.24 12.52
CA LEU A 137 -14.41 -2.11 11.83
C LEU A 137 -15.94 -2.15 11.92
N ARG A 138 -16.54 -3.34 11.82
CA ARG A 138 -18.00 -3.49 11.98
C ARG A 138 -18.45 -3.25 13.41
N GLU A 139 -17.62 -3.65 14.37
CA GLU A 139 -17.88 -3.39 15.78
C GLU A 139 -17.85 -1.89 16.08
N LEU A 140 -16.82 -1.16 15.60
CA LEU A 140 -16.75 0.29 15.73
C LEU A 140 -17.94 1.00 15.06
N LEU A 141 -18.34 0.55 13.87
CA LEU A 141 -19.51 1.08 13.18
C LEU A 141 -20.82 0.84 13.98
N ALA A 142 -20.95 -0.31 14.64
CA ALA A 142 -22.09 -0.63 15.47
C ALA A 142 -22.13 0.21 16.76
N GLN A 143 -20.98 0.52 17.34
CA GLN A 143 -20.85 1.37 18.52
C GLN A 143 -21.10 2.86 18.24
N SER A 144 -20.93 3.29 16.99
CA SER A 144 -21.12 4.68 16.56
C SER A 144 -22.57 5.04 16.19
N ARG A 145 -23.44 4.05 16.10
CA ARG A 145 -24.89 4.19 15.81
C ARG A 145 -25.72 4.23 17.08
#